data_391b92cf84e36a7bbab940db835aba0a
#
_entry.id   391b92cf84e36a7bbab940db835aba0a
#
_cell.length_a   1.000
_cell.length_b   1.000
_cell.length_c   1.000
_cell.angle_alpha   90.00
_cell.angle_beta   90.00
_cell.angle_gamma   90.00
#
_symmetry.space_group_name_H-M   'P 1'
#
loop_
_entity.id
_entity.type
_entity.pdbx_description
1 polymer ?
#
loop_
_entity_poly.entity_id
_entity_poly.type
_entity_poly.pdbx_seq_one_letter_code
_entity_poly.pdbx_strand_id
1 'polypeptide(L)'
;VRDALMGLPSTDRDYLVVGASPEIMSAAGFRPVGADFPVFLHPQTQAEYALARTERKSAPGYKGFVFHASPEVSLEQDLARRDLTINAMAVDATGHLHDPFHGQADLTEKVLRHVSPAFCEDPVRLLRLARFHARWPDFRVAPQTLTLCRQMVDQGEVDALVAERVWQELWQGLQAPAPQAMVGFLAEVNGYTAVTGQPPLTPAEKDLLARLRQAQLPTALIAAWLWGKTTPGSLASQLALPREVSQWAGLIARNCPYPPLMLAMPEWPEALVGWAESADLFRQPDRLGPLLLLGRLTDPASGTEAWRARQDRWAGLAQELVGLSVGEIAQAAASGAGAPIAEAVRAHRRAFLAKLISLG
;
A
#
# COMPACT_ATOMS: atom_id res chain seq x y z
N VAL A 1 -12.04 -11.17 17.13
CA VAL A 1 -13.49 -11.51 17.11
C VAL A 1 -13.99 -11.52 15.68
N ARG A 2 -13.98 -10.37 14.97
CA ARG A 2 -14.47 -10.24 13.59
C ARG A 2 -13.97 -11.35 12.67
N ASP A 3 -12.63 -11.53 12.55
CA ASP A 3 -12.05 -12.50 11.63
C ASP A 3 -12.46 -13.93 11.98
N ALA A 4 -12.59 -14.26 13.27
CA ALA A 4 -13.11 -15.56 13.72
C ALA A 4 -14.58 -15.78 13.32
N LEU A 5 -15.44 -14.76 13.44
CA LEU A 5 -16.83 -14.83 13.00
C LEU A 5 -16.96 -15.00 11.46
N MET A 6 -15.99 -14.51 10.72
CA MET A 6 -15.88 -14.70 9.25
C MET A 6 -15.23 -16.03 8.86
N GLY A 7 -14.81 -16.88 9.80
CA GLY A 7 -14.07 -18.11 9.52
C GLY A 7 -12.64 -17.87 8.99
N LEU A 8 -12.10 -16.67 9.19
CA LEU A 8 -10.76 -16.31 8.75
C LEU A 8 -9.74 -16.62 9.87
N PRO A 9 -8.52 -17.04 9.49
CA PRO A 9 -7.46 -17.23 10.47
C PRO A 9 -7.14 -15.90 11.16
N SER A 10 -7.05 -15.92 12.49
CA SER A 10 -6.63 -14.79 13.31
C SER A 10 -5.31 -15.13 14.00
N THR A 11 -4.27 -14.42 13.68
CA THR A 11 -2.93 -14.56 14.29
C THR A 11 -2.72 -13.57 15.41
N ASP A 12 -3.57 -12.56 15.52
CA ASP A 12 -3.47 -11.47 16.46
C ASP A 12 -4.63 -11.49 17.46
N ARG A 13 -4.34 -11.27 18.73
CA ARG A 13 -5.32 -11.22 19.81
C ARG A 13 -5.08 -9.98 20.65
N ASP A 14 -5.99 -9.03 20.54
CA ASP A 14 -6.04 -7.85 21.38
C ASP A 14 -6.86 -8.16 22.63
N TYR A 15 -6.30 -7.95 23.80
CA TYR A 15 -7.00 -8.11 25.07
C TYR A 15 -7.41 -6.74 25.62
N LEU A 16 -8.67 -6.63 26.02
CA LEU A 16 -9.22 -5.45 26.68
C LEU A 16 -9.48 -5.77 28.15
N VAL A 17 -8.96 -4.92 29.03
CA VAL A 17 -9.16 -5.03 30.48
C VAL A 17 -10.14 -3.97 30.94
N VAL A 18 -11.23 -4.40 31.53
CA VAL A 18 -12.27 -3.55 32.14
C VAL A 18 -12.16 -3.63 33.66
N GLY A 19 -12.41 -2.53 34.36
CA GLY A 19 -12.40 -2.51 35.82
C GLY A 19 -11.01 -2.45 36.46
N ALA A 20 -9.96 -2.07 35.70
CA ALA A 20 -8.61 -1.93 36.24
C ALA A 20 -8.05 -0.52 35.96
N SER A 21 -7.02 -0.17 36.74
CA SER A 21 -6.23 1.05 36.53
C SER A 21 -4.78 0.69 36.14
N PRO A 22 -3.99 1.65 35.64
CA PRO A 22 -2.56 1.45 35.37
C PRO A 22 -1.78 0.90 36.58
N GLU A 23 -2.12 1.34 37.78
CA GLU A 23 -1.49 0.91 39.04
C GLU A 23 -1.82 -0.56 39.32
N ILE A 24 -3.07 -0.97 39.13
CA ILE A 24 -3.51 -2.37 39.29
C ILE A 24 -2.77 -3.28 38.32
N MET A 25 -2.67 -2.87 37.03
CA MET A 25 -1.93 -3.64 36.02
C MET A 25 -0.47 -3.78 36.38
N SER A 26 0.18 -2.70 36.81
CA SER A 26 1.59 -2.70 37.20
C SER A 26 1.82 -3.58 38.45
N ALA A 27 0.94 -3.50 39.45
CA ALA A 27 1.00 -4.34 40.63
C ALA A 27 0.81 -5.84 40.33
N ALA A 28 0.06 -6.16 39.27
CA ALA A 28 -0.08 -7.52 38.75
C ALA A 28 1.10 -7.99 37.86
N GLY A 29 2.14 -7.17 37.74
CA GLY A 29 3.36 -7.51 37.00
C GLY A 29 3.31 -7.23 35.49
N PHE A 30 2.26 -6.58 35.00
CA PHE A 30 2.20 -6.15 33.61
C PHE A 30 3.08 -4.94 33.38
N ARG A 31 3.77 -4.91 32.26
CA ARG A 31 4.71 -3.83 31.91
C ARG A 31 4.06 -2.82 30.95
N PRO A 32 3.96 -1.53 31.32
CA PRO A 32 3.41 -0.51 30.43
C PRO A 32 4.28 -0.34 29.18
N VAL A 33 3.65 -0.14 28.00
CA VAL A 33 4.28 0.17 26.72
C VAL A 33 3.65 1.41 26.11
N GLY A 34 4.53 2.35 25.71
CA GLY A 34 4.10 3.66 25.18
C GLY A 34 3.85 4.68 26.28
N ALA A 35 4.12 5.94 25.96
CA ALA A 35 3.94 7.05 26.90
C ALA A 35 2.50 7.55 26.97
N ASP A 36 1.73 7.39 25.86
CA ASP A 36 0.44 8.04 25.71
C ASP A 36 -0.77 7.07 25.76
N PHE A 37 -0.51 5.75 25.70
CA PHE A 37 -1.57 4.74 25.63
C PHE A 37 -1.49 3.77 26.81
N PRO A 38 -2.61 3.48 27.50
CA PRO A 38 -2.65 2.51 28.59
C PRO A 38 -2.65 1.06 28.08
N VAL A 39 -1.58 0.68 27.39
CA VAL A 39 -1.31 -0.67 26.89
C VAL A 39 -0.21 -1.29 27.72
N PHE A 40 -0.35 -2.56 28.05
CA PHE A 40 0.53 -3.31 28.93
C PHE A 40 0.89 -4.65 28.29
N LEU A 41 2.13 -5.08 28.46
CA LEU A 41 2.56 -6.43 28.07
C LEU A 41 2.39 -7.41 29.23
N HIS A 42 1.83 -8.55 28.94
CA HIS A 42 1.72 -9.65 29.89
C HIS A 42 3.13 -10.16 30.28
N PRO A 43 3.44 -10.38 31.56
CA PRO A 43 4.79 -10.66 32.04
C PRO A 43 5.44 -11.90 31.40
N GLN A 44 4.64 -12.92 31.07
CA GLN A 44 5.12 -14.19 30.53
C GLN A 44 4.95 -14.29 29.02
N THR A 45 3.76 -13.95 28.49
CA THR A 45 3.41 -14.18 27.09
C THR A 45 3.77 -13.01 26.17
N GLN A 46 4.03 -11.84 26.74
CA GLN A 46 4.26 -10.56 26.03
C GLN A 46 3.06 -10.13 25.16
N ALA A 47 1.90 -10.75 25.37
CA ALA A 47 0.66 -10.33 24.72
C ALA A 47 0.22 -8.94 25.20
N GLU A 48 -0.39 -8.17 24.30
CA GLU A 48 -0.82 -6.80 24.56
C GLU A 48 -2.19 -6.77 25.26
N TYR A 49 -2.26 -6.04 26.35
CA TYR A 49 -3.47 -5.80 27.14
C TYR A 49 -3.72 -4.30 27.22
N ALA A 50 -4.82 -3.84 26.65
CA ALA A 50 -5.24 -2.44 26.71
C ALA A 50 -6.27 -2.23 27.81
N LEU A 51 -6.15 -1.17 28.61
CA LEU A 51 -7.22 -0.78 29.51
C LEU A 51 -8.40 -0.19 28.74
N ALA A 52 -9.61 -0.50 29.20
CA ALA A 52 -10.82 0.17 28.72
C ALA A 52 -10.68 1.68 28.96
N ARG A 53 -10.98 2.48 27.92
CA ARG A 53 -10.80 3.92 27.97
C ARG A 53 -11.85 4.66 27.16
N THR A 54 -12.07 5.89 27.56
CA THR A 54 -12.73 6.89 26.72
C THR A 54 -11.68 7.83 26.10
N GLU A 55 -12.00 8.35 24.96
CA GLU A 55 -11.17 9.33 24.25
C GLU A 55 -11.96 10.63 24.13
N ARG A 56 -11.32 11.77 24.34
CA ARG A 56 -11.93 13.08 24.16
C ARG A 56 -11.03 13.95 23.32
N LYS A 57 -11.54 14.45 22.19
CA LYS A 57 -10.84 15.41 21.35
C LYS A 57 -10.72 16.73 22.11
N SER A 58 -9.50 17.19 22.35
CA SER A 58 -9.18 18.47 23.03
C SER A 58 -8.56 19.49 22.08
N ALA A 59 -8.04 19.05 20.91
CA ALA A 59 -7.47 19.91 19.89
C ALA A 59 -7.54 19.21 18.51
N PRO A 60 -7.38 19.92 17.39
CA PRO A 60 -7.25 19.30 16.06
C PRO A 60 -6.03 18.39 15.95
N GLY A 61 -6.15 17.31 15.17
CA GLY A 61 -5.05 16.40 14.85
C GLY A 61 -4.78 15.31 15.90
N TYR A 62 -3.78 14.46 15.61
CA TYR A 62 -3.47 13.25 16.38
C TYR A 62 -3.06 13.51 17.85
N LYS A 63 -2.39 14.63 18.15
CA LYS A 63 -1.98 14.99 19.51
C LYS A 63 -3.10 15.62 20.34
N GLY A 64 -4.28 15.79 19.73
CA GLY A 64 -5.43 16.45 20.36
C GLY A 64 -6.36 15.51 21.15
N PHE A 65 -5.91 14.31 21.51
CA PHE A 65 -6.71 13.38 22.31
C PHE A 65 -6.26 13.34 23.75
N VAL A 66 -7.23 13.40 24.67
CA VAL A 66 -7.03 13.09 26.08
C VAL A 66 -7.66 11.70 26.31
N PHE A 67 -6.84 10.77 26.73
CA PHE A 67 -7.26 9.42 27.08
C PHE A 67 -7.61 9.36 28.55
N HIS A 68 -8.79 8.83 28.86
CA HIS A 68 -9.20 8.58 30.23
C HIS A 68 -9.41 7.09 30.42
N ALA A 69 -8.48 6.44 31.10
CA ALA A 69 -8.57 5.05 31.52
C ALA A 69 -8.85 5.02 33.04
N SER A 70 -10.00 4.53 33.40
CA SER A 70 -10.36 4.33 34.81
C SER A 70 -11.15 3.03 34.97
N PRO A 71 -11.20 2.45 36.19
CA PRO A 71 -12.01 1.24 36.47
C PRO A 71 -13.48 1.39 36.13
N GLU A 72 -14.00 2.63 36.06
CA GLU A 72 -15.41 2.92 35.79
C GLU A 72 -15.74 2.89 34.28
N VAL A 73 -14.75 2.87 33.42
CA VAL A 73 -14.99 2.79 31.95
C VAL A 73 -15.52 1.40 31.61
N SER A 74 -16.75 1.35 31.10
CA SER A 74 -17.38 0.10 30.70
C SER A 74 -16.85 -0.43 29.35
N LEU A 75 -17.05 -1.72 29.10
CA LEU A 75 -16.79 -2.34 27.81
C LEU A 75 -17.50 -1.60 26.67
N GLU A 76 -18.77 -1.26 26.86
CA GLU A 76 -19.57 -0.58 25.83
C GLU A 76 -19.01 0.81 25.49
N GLN A 77 -18.54 1.57 26.50
CA GLN A 77 -17.90 2.87 26.28
C GLN A 77 -16.59 2.74 25.47
N ASP A 78 -15.78 1.69 25.72
CA ASP A 78 -14.59 1.44 24.90
C ASP A 78 -14.95 1.04 23.47
N LEU A 79 -15.96 0.19 23.30
CA LEU A 79 -16.41 -0.23 21.98
C LEU A 79 -17.05 0.92 21.18
N ALA A 80 -17.74 1.86 21.85
CA ALA A 80 -18.40 3.02 21.22
C ALA A 80 -17.45 3.98 20.51
N ARG A 81 -16.20 4.06 20.95
CA ARG A 81 -15.18 4.93 20.34
C ARG A 81 -14.45 4.28 19.16
N ARG A 82 -14.70 3.01 18.83
CA ARG A 82 -14.05 2.31 17.73
C ARG A 82 -14.55 2.81 16.37
N ASP A 83 -13.84 2.40 15.32
CA ASP A 83 -14.12 2.87 13.96
C ASP A 83 -15.42 2.27 13.38
N LEU A 84 -15.49 0.95 13.26
CA LEU A 84 -16.58 0.25 12.59
C LEU A 84 -17.30 -0.73 13.56
N THR A 85 -18.59 -0.91 13.36
CA THR A 85 -19.41 -1.88 14.14
C THR A 85 -18.81 -3.28 14.14
N ILE A 86 -18.31 -3.73 12.98
CA ILE A 86 -17.65 -5.03 12.81
C ILE A 86 -16.33 -5.16 13.61
N ASN A 87 -15.76 -4.05 14.08
CA ASN A 87 -14.57 -3.99 14.93
C ASN A 87 -14.92 -3.69 16.40
N ALA A 88 -16.20 -3.42 16.69
CA ALA A 88 -16.70 -3.04 18.02
C ALA A 88 -17.39 -4.21 18.72
N MET A 89 -16.79 -5.39 18.65
CA MET A 89 -17.24 -6.61 19.31
C MET A 89 -16.14 -7.18 20.19
N ALA A 90 -16.51 -7.80 21.30
CA ALA A 90 -15.57 -8.47 22.20
C ALA A 90 -16.13 -9.85 22.62
N VAL A 91 -15.24 -10.77 22.96
CA VAL A 91 -15.59 -12.07 23.54
C VAL A 91 -14.96 -12.14 24.92
N ASP A 92 -15.74 -12.44 25.95
CA ASP A 92 -15.24 -12.58 27.31
C ASP A 92 -14.60 -13.96 27.58
N ALA A 93 -14.09 -14.14 28.80
CA ALA A 93 -13.41 -15.37 29.20
C ALA A 93 -14.35 -16.60 29.25
N THR A 94 -15.66 -16.39 29.28
CA THR A 94 -16.68 -17.47 29.24
C THR A 94 -17.06 -17.85 27.81
N GLY A 95 -16.60 -17.10 26.82
CA GLY A 95 -16.95 -17.29 25.42
C GLY A 95 -18.20 -16.51 24.99
N HIS A 96 -18.76 -15.67 25.86
CA HIS A 96 -19.93 -14.86 25.53
C HIS A 96 -19.52 -13.68 24.65
N LEU A 97 -20.25 -13.48 23.54
CA LEU A 97 -20.02 -12.37 22.61
C LEU A 97 -20.77 -11.12 23.04
N HIS A 98 -20.04 -10.05 23.23
CA HIS A 98 -20.56 -8.71 23.49
C HIS A 98 -20.59 -7.91 22.17
N ASP A 99 -21.78 -7.60 21.68
CA ASP A 99 -22.01 -6.89 20.42
C ASP A 99 -23.06 -5.78 20.57
N PRO A 100 -22.76 -4.71 21.34
CA PRO A 100 -23.73 -3.65 21.61
C PRO A 100 -24.07 -2.79 20.37
N PHE A 101 -23.27 -2.86 19.30
CA PHE A 101 -23.41 -2.06 18.09
C PHE A 101 -23.80 -2.87 16.85
N HIS A 102 -24.27 -4.11 17.03
CA HIS A 102 -24.79 -4.98 15.99
C HIS A 102 -23.76 -5.33 14.88
N GLY A 103 -22.49 -5.46 15.26
CA GLY A 103 -21.41 -5.81 14.33
C GLY A 103 -21.59 -7.17 13.65
N GLN A 104 -22.21 -8.17 14.33
CA GLN A 104 -22.57 -9.45 13.72
C GLN A 104 -23.58 -9.30 12.57
N ALA A 105 -24.61 -8.47 12.77
CA ALA A 105 -25.59 -8.20 11.74
C ALA A 105 -24.92 -7.53 10.52
N ASP A 106 -24.09 -6.52 10.75
CA ASP A 106 -23.35 -5.84 9.69
C ASP A 106 -22.34 -6.77 8.98
N LEU A 107 -21.72 -7.73 9.67
CA LEU A 107 -20.90 -8.77 9.02
C LEU A 107 -21.73 -9.67 8.12
N THR A 108 -22.90 -10.12 8.58
CA THR A 108 -23.78 -10.99 7.81
C THR A 108 -24.35 -10.28 6.58
N GLU A 109 -24.72 -9.01 6.74
CA GLU A 109 -25.25 -8.16 5.66
C GLU A 109 -24.16 -7.54 4.78
N LYS A 110 -22.89 -7.78 5.11
CA LYS A 110 -21.73 -7.20 4.42
C LYS A 110 -21.78 -5.68 4.38
N VAL A 111 -21.87 -5.06 5.55
CA VAL A 111 -21.96 -3.60 5.72
C VAL A 111 -20.75 -3.06 6.50
N LEU A 112 -20.13 -2.02 5.98
CA LEU A 112 -19.17 -1.19 6.71
C LEU A 112 -19.89 0.02 7.27
N ARG A 113 -20.12 0.03 8.58
CA ARG A 113 -20.85 1.06 9.31
C ARG A 113 -19.98 1.63 10.42
N HIS A 114 -19.92 2.95 10.58
CA HIS A 114 -19.30 3.58 11.75
C HIS A 114 -20.10 3.28 13.02
N VAL A 115 -19.39 3.20 14.15
CA VAL A 115 -20.04 2.86 15.44
C VAL A 115 -20.86 4.03 15.97
N SER A 116 -20.29 5.23 15.98
CA SER A 116 -20.87 6.41 16.60
C SER A 116 -20.35 7.70 15.94
N PRO A 117 -20.91 8.89 16.26
CA PRO A 117 -20.35 10.17 15.79
C PRO A 117 -18.89 10.40 16.19
N ALA A 118 -18.38 9.73 17.22
CA ALA A 118 -16.97 9.75 17.58
C ALA A 118 -16.02 9.28 16.44
N PHE A 119 -16.57 8.66 15.40
CA PHE A 119 -15.81 8.32 14.18
C PHE A 119 -15.07 9.54 13.59
N CYS A 120 -15.66 10.73 13.62
CA CYS A 120 -15.05 11.96 13.11
C CYS A 120 -13.89 12.48 13.97
N GLU A 121 -13.72 11.99 15.20
CA GLU A 121 -12.66 12.47 16.07
C GLU A 121 -11.27 12.15 15.53
N ASP A 122 -11.08 10.98 14.90
CA ASP A 122 -9.82 10.60 14.25
C ASP A 122 -10.01 10.48 12.72
N PRO A 123 -9.55 11.46 11.92
CA PRO A 123 -9.73 11.43 10.46
C PRO A 123 -9.05 10.25 9.77
N VAL A 124 -8.09 9.56 10.41
CA VAL A 124 -7.50 8.32 9.87
C VAL A 124 -8.55 7.21 9.73
N ARG A 125 -9.65 7.25 10.50
CA ARG A 125 -10.74 6.26 10.39
C ARG A 125 -11.37 6.25 8.99
N LEU A 126 -11.39 7.38 8.29
CA LEU A 126 -11.78 7.44 6.88
C LEU A 126 -10.86 6.58 5.99
N LEU A 127 -9.55 6.65 6.19
CA LEU A 127 -8.59 5.83 5.46
C LEU A 127 -8.66 4.36 5.85
N ARG A 128 -8.88 4.07 7.13
CA ARG A 128 -9.11 2.72 7.63
C ARG A 128 -10.35 2.10 6.99
N LEU A 129 -11.46 2.84 6.89
CA LEU A 129 -12.66 2.40 6.19
C LEU A 129 -12.37 2.11 4.71
N ALA A 130 -11.64 3.01 4.03
CA ALA A 130 -11.20 2.81 2.63
C ALA A 130 -10.39 1.51 2.48
N ARG A 131 -9.44 1.24 3.38
CA ARG A 131 -8.66 0.02 3.42
C ARG A 131 -9.52 -1.23 3.68
N PHE A 132 -10.48 -1.16 4.60
CA PHE A 132 -11.41 -2.27 4.83
C PHE A 132 -12.26 -2.55 3.59
N HIS A 133 -12.69 -1.53 2.85
CA HIS A 133 -13.41 -1.71 1.61
C HIS A 133 -12.53 -2.37 0.52
N ALA A 134 -11.22 -2.09 0.49
CA ALA A 134 -10.28 -2.82 -0.37
C ALA A 134 -10.10 -4.30 0.05
N ARG A 135 -10.16 -4.58 1.35
CA ARG A 135 -10.06 -5.95 1.90
C ARG A 135 -11.31 -6.77 1.63
N TRP A 136 -12.49 -6.15 1.70
CA TRP A 136 -13.79 -6.77 1.48
C TRP A 136 -14.62 -5.96 0.46
N PRO A 137 -14.32 -6.09 -0.84
CA PRO A 137 -14.95 -5.26 -1.88
C PRO A 137 -16.44 -5.57 -2.08
N ASP A 138 -16.92 -6.68 -1.55
CA ASP A 138 -18.33 -7.08 -1.54
C ASP A 138 -19.13 -6.49 -0.37
N PHE A 139 -18.45 -5.79 0.56
CA PHE A 139 -19.11 -5.03 1.63
C PHE A 139 -19.50 -3.64 1.12
N ARG A 140 -20.76 -3.27 1.29
CA ARG A 140 -21.25 -1.92 1.00
C ARG A 140 -20.96 -0.99 2.19
N VAL A 141 -20.62 0.26 1.92
CA VAL A 141 -20.56 1.28 2.98
C VAL A 141 -21.95 1.78 3.29
N ALA A 142 -22.31 1.87 4.57
CA ALA A 142 -23.62 2.34 5.00
C ALA A 142 -23.85 3.80 4.56
N PRO A 143 -25.06 4.18 4.06
CA PRO A 143 -25.31 5.53 3.55
C PRO A 143 -24.99 6.64 4.54
N GLN A 144 -25.34 6.45 5.83
CA GLN A 144 -25.01 7.41 6.88
C GLN A 144 -23.50 7.52 7.12
N THR A 145 -22.73 6.45 6.91
CA THR A 145 -21.27 6.47 7.00
C THR A 145 -20.64 7.22 5.82
N LEU A 146 -21.17 7.03 4.61
CA LEU A 146 -20.77 7.82 3.44
C LEU A 146 -21.00 9.33 3.65
N THR A 147 -22.20 9.68 4.17
CA THR A 147 -22.52 11.08 4.48
C THR A 147 -21.56 11.67 5.49
N LEU A 148 -21.28 10.90 6.58
CA LEU A 148 -20.34 11.34 7.61
C LEU A 148 -18.93 11.55 7.06
N CYS A 149 -18.44 10.61 6.23
CA CYS A 149 -17.12 10.72 5.60
C CYS A 149 -17.03 11.96 4.68
N ARG A 150 -18.08 12.26 3.88
CA ARG A 150 -18.12 13.48 3.07
C ARG A 150 -18.05 14.74 3.93
N GLN A 151 -18.81 14.79 5.02
CA GLN A 151 -18.78 15.91 5.95
C GLN A 151 -17.38 16.11 6.55
N MET A 152 -16.68 15.04 6.93
CA MET A 152 -15.29 15.11 7.42
C MET A 152 -14.35 15.75 6.40
N VAL A 153 -14.46 15.36 5.13
CA VAL A 153 -13.65 15.94 4.04
C VAL A 153 -14.02 17.41 3.81
N ASP A 154 -15.31 17.72 3.71
CA ASP A 154 -15.81 19.08 3.44
C ASP A 154 -15.45 20.07 4.59
N GLN A 155 -15.32 19.58 5.82
CA GLN A 155 -14.90 20.36 6.99
C GLN A 155 -13.38 20.48 7.13
N GLY A 156 -12.60 19.86 6.24
CA GLY A 156 -11.13 19.92 6.27
C GLY A 156 -10.49 19.07 7.37
N GLU A 157 -11.21 18.12 7.98
CA GLU A 157 -10.65 17.23 9.02
C GLU A 157 -9.49 16.39 8.48
N VAL A 158 -9.49 16.09 7.19
CA VAL A 158 -8.42 15.32 6.52
C VAL A 158 -7.11 16.12 6.38
N ASP A 159 -7.14 17.44 6.48
CA ASP A 159 -5.94 18.29 6.40
C ASP A 159 -5.04 18.13 7.64
N ALA A 160 -5.62 17.64 8.75
CA ALA A 160 -4.89 17.34 9.98
C ALA A 160 -4.24 15.95 10.00
N LEU A 161 -4.34 15.20 8.90
CA LEU A 161 -3.76 13.85 8.80
C LEU A 161 -2.23 13.90 8.82
N VAL A 162 -1.64 13.04 9.64
CA VAL A 162 -0.19 12.83 9.68
C VAL A 162 0.21 11.92 8.51
N ALA A 163 1.15 12.39 7.73
CA ALA A 163 1.57 11.77 6.47
C ALA A 163 1.96 10.29 6.63
N GLU A 164 2.65 9.91 7.71
CA GLU A 164 3.05 8.53 7.99
C GLU A 164 1.84 7.61 8.22
N ARG A 165 0.81 8.12 8.91
CA ARG A 165 -0.44 7.37 9.13
C ARG A 165 -1.23 7.21 7.84
N VAL A 166 -1.27 8.26 7.00
CA VAL A 166 -1.86 8.19 5.65
C VAL A 166 -1.17 7.10 4.84
N TRP A 167 0.16 7.13 4.82
CA TRP A 167 0.95 6.15 4.07
C TRP A 167 0.69 4.71 4.52
N GLN A 168 0.65 4.47 5.83
CA GLN A 168 0.39 3.14 6.39
C GLN A 168 -0.95 2.56 5.91
N GLU A 169 -2.02 3.34 5.95
CA GLU A 169 -3.34 2.87 5.52
C GLU A 169 -3.40 2.67 4.00
N LEU A 170 -2.84 3.59 3.22
CA LEU A 170 -2.77 3.46 1.76
C LEU A 170 -1.94 2.25 1.34
N TRP A 171 -0.79 2.04 1.99
CA TRP A 171 0.07 0.90 1.73
C TRP A 171 -0.63 -0.44 1.98
N GLN A 172 -1.29 -0.58 3.13
CA GLN A 172 -2.07 -1.78 3.45
C GLN A 172 -3.25 -1.96 2.49
N GLY A 173 -3.88 -0.87 2.07
CA GLY A 173 -4.96 -0.89 1.08
C GLY A 173 -4.49 -1.35 -0.31
N LEU A 174 -3.28 -0.99 -0.74
CA LEU A 174 -2.69 -1.49 -1.99
C LEU A 174 -2.36 -2.99 -1.93
N GLN A 175 -2.05 -3.51 -0.74
CA GLN A 175 -1.81 -4.94 -0.53
C GLN A 175 -3.10 -5.76 -0.44
N ALA A 176 -4.23 -5.11 -0.24
CA ALA A 176 -5.53 -5.76 -0.16
C ALA A 176 -5.97 -6.38 -1.50
N PRO A 177 -6.97 -7.30 -1.50
CA PRO A 177 -7.44 -7.94 -2.72
C PRO A 177 -7.96 -6.99 -3.80
N ALA A 178 -8.57 -5.86 -3.42
CA ALA A 178 -9.23 -4.93 -4.33
C ALA A 178 -8.83 -3.46 -4.07
N PRO A 179 -7.58 -3.05 -4.32
CA PRO A 179 -7.13 -1.67 -4.07
C PRO A 179 -7.94 -0.61 -4.84
N GLN A 180 -8.53 -0.97 -5.96
CA GLN A 180 -9.43 -0.09 -6.72
C GLN A 180 -10.70 0.30 -5.93
N ALA A 181 -11.15 -0.53 -4.98
CA ALA A 181 -12.27 -0.21 -4.10
C ALA A 181 -11.89 0.90 -3.10
N MET A 182 -10.66 0.87 -2.55
CA MET A 182 -10.13 1.94 -1.70
C MET A 182 -10.12 3.28 -2.42
N VAL A 183 -9.51 3.35 -3.60
CA VAL A 183 -9.41 4.61 -4.35
C VAL A 183 -10.78 5.07 -4.86
N GLY A 184 -11.67 4.12 -5.18
CA GLY A 184 -13.06 4.38 -5.56
C GLY A 184 -13.85 5.02 -4.43
N PHE A 185 -13.79 4.46 -3.22
CA PHE A 185 -14.43 5.01 -2.03
C PHE A 185 -13.90 6.41 -1.68
N LEU A 186 -12.57 6.59 -1.68
CA LEU A 186 -11.97 7.90 -1.42
C LEU A 186 -12.43 8.95 -2.43
N ALA A 187 -12.58 8.59 -3.71
CA ALA A 187 -13.13 9.48 -4.72
C ALA A 187 -14.61 9.79 -4.48
N GLU A 188 -15.41 8.80 -4.06
CA GLU A 188 -16.84 8.95 -3.79
C GLU A 188 -17.13 9.93 -2.65
N VAL A 189 -16.24 9.98 -1.65
CA VAL A 189 -16.36 10.92 -0.52
C VAL A 189 -15.55 12.20 -0.69
N ASN A 190 -15.08 12.52 -1.90
CA ASN A 190 -14.22 13.67 -2.25
C ASN A 190 -12.85 13.67 -1.53
N GLY A 191 -12.49 12.58 -0.85
CA GLY A 191 -11.28 12.47 -0.05
C GLY A 191 -10.02 12.15 -0.85
N TYR A 192 -10.15 11.60 -2.08
CA TYR A 192 -8.97 11.17 -2.83
C TYR A 192 -7.99 12.32 -3.11
N THR A 193 -8.50 13.42 -3.63
CA THR A 193 -7.66 14.61 -3.93
C THR A 193 -7.12 15.26 -2.65
N ALA A 194 -7.93 15.34 -1.60
CA ALA A 194 -7.50 15.90 -0.32
C ALA A 194 -6.34 15.11 0.30
N VAL A 195 -6.40 13.78 0.21
CA VAL A 195 -5.38 12.88 0.78
C VAL A 195 -4.12 12.78 -0.11
N THR A 196 -4.30 12.71 -1.44
CA THR A 196 -3.18 12.41 -2.36
C THR A 196 -2.64 13.60 -3.12
N GLY A 197 -3.36 14.73 -3.15
CA GLY A 197 -3.05 15.88 -3.98
C GLY A 197 -3.20 15.60 -5.49
N GLN A 198 -3.85 14.50 -5.88
CA GLN A 198 -4.01 14.10 -7.28
C GLN A 198 -5.50 13.98 -7.66
N PRO A 199 -5.85 14.13 -8.94
CA PRO A 199 -7.21 13.91 -9.40
C PRO A 199 -7.61 12.43 -9.18
N PRO A 200 -8.90 12.14 -8.96
CA PRO A 200 -9.40 10.79 -8.86
C PRO A 200 -9.10 9.97 -10.12
N LEU A 201 -8.87 8.67 -9.93
CA LEU A 201 -8.63 7.76 -11.05
C LEU A 201 -9.87 7.62 -11.93
N THR A 202 -9.64 7.63 -13.22
CA THR A 202 -10.67 7.27 -14.23
C THR A 202 -11.10 5.81 -14.07
N PRO A 203 -12.26 5.41 -14.63
CA PRO A 203 -12.67 4.00 -14.63
C PRO A 203 -11.60 3.07 -15.22
N ALA A 204 -10.95 3.48 -16.33
CA ALA A 204 -9.88 2.71 -16.97
C ALA A 204 -8.64 2.54 -16.07
N GLU A 205 -8.24 3.57 -15.32
CA GLU A 205 -7.12 3.49 -14.38
C GLU A 205 -7.46 2.64 -13.16
N LYS A 206 -8.71 2.66 -12.66
CA LYS A 206 -9.15 1.74 -11.59
C LYS A 206 -9.12 0.28 -12.06
N ASP A 207 -9.54 0.02 -13.28
CA ASP A 207 -9.48 -1.31 -13.89
C ASP A 207 -8.03 -1.78 -14.07
N LEU A 208 -7.16 -0.86 -14.50
CA LEU A 208 -5.72 -1.12 -14.58
C LEU A 208 -5.13 -1.43 -13.19
N LEU A 209 -5.48 -0.68 -12.16
CA LEU A 209 -5.04 -0.94 -10.79
C LEU A 209 -5.45 -2.35 -10.31
N ALA A 210 -6.67 -2.78 -10.61
CA ALA A 210 -7.12 -4.14 -10.32
C ALA A 210 -6.27 -5.20 -11.04
N ARG A 211 -5.98 -5.00 -12.32
CA ARG A 211 -5.12 -5.90 -13.12
C ARG A 211 -3.67 -5.93 -12.61
N LEU A 212 -3.10 -4.78 -12.23
CA LEU A 212 -1.76 -4.70 -11.65
C LEU A 212 -1.68 -5.52 -10.36
N ARG A 213 -2.72 -5.45 -9.52
CA ARG A 213 -2.79 -6.23 -8.27
C ARG A 213 -2.97 -7.72 -8.53
N GLN A 214 -3.86 -8.12 -9.45
CA GLN A 214 -4.07 -9.51 -9.85
C GLN A 214 -2.80 -10.15 -10.44
N ALA A 215 -2.04 -9.37 -11.19
CA ALA A 215 -0.75 -9.78 -11.76
C ALA A 215 0.38 -9.85 -10.70
N GLN A 216 0.07 -9.60 -9.42
CA GLN A 216 1.00 -9.68 -8.29
C GLN A 216 2.24 -8.79 -8.44
N LEU A 217 2.10 -7.65 -9.11
CA LEU A 217 3.20 -6.68 -9.17
C LEU A 217 3.60 -6.21 -7.75
N PRO A 218 4.89 -5.89 -7.54
CA PRO A 218 5.34 -5.34 -6.27
C PRO A 218 4.51 -4.14 -5.83
N THR A 219 4.07 -4.13 -4.58
CA THR A 219 3.25 -3.03 -4.03
C THR A 219 3.94 -1.68 -4.19
N ALA A 220 5.27 -1.64 -4.03
CA ALA A 220 6.07 -0.44 -4.23
C ALA A 220 6.02 0.09 -5.66
N LEU A 221 5.98 -0.80 -6.66
CA LEU A 221 5.82 -0.43 -8.07
C LEU A 221 4.42 0.13 -8.36
N ILE A 222 3.38 -0.51 -7.80
CA ILE A 222 2.00 -0.01 -7.91
C ILE A 222 1.87 1.38 -7.25
N ALA A 223 2.41 1.54 -6.05
CA ALA A 223 2.43 2.83 -5.35
C ALA A 223 3.19 3.90 -6.13
N ALA A 224 4.33 3.54 -6.73
CA ALA A 224 5.11 4.43 -7.58
C ALA A 224 4.35 4.85 -8.85
N TRP A 225 3.61 3.93 -9.45
CA TRP A 225 2.76 4.23 -10.60
C TRP A 225 1.63 5.20 -10.24
N LEU A 226 0.95 4.97 -9.10
CA LEU A 226 -0.16 5.80 -8.63
C LEU A 226 0.31 7.19 -8.17
N TRP A 227 1.30 7.24 -7.29
CA TRP A 227 1.63 8.41 -6.49
C TRP A 227 3.09 8.87 -6.62
N GLY A 228 3.87 8.24 -7.49
CA GLY A 228 5.29 8.56 -7.64
C GLY A 228 5.59 9.89 -8.33
N LYS A 229 4.59 10.55 -8.93
CA LYS A 229 4.74 11.87 -9.55
C LYS A 229 4.84 12.95 -8.47
N THR A 230 5.97 13.64 -8.44
CA THR A 230 6.22 14.74 -7.50
C THR A 230 5.70 16.05 -8.11
N THR A 231 4.46 16.40 -7.80
CA THR A 231 3.87 17.71 -8.09
C THR A 231 3.62 18.45 -6.78
N PRO A 232 3.64 19.81 -6.75
CA PRO A 232 3.29 20.55 -5.54
C PRO A 232 1.94 20.09 -4.97
N GLY A 233 1.89 19.80 -3.67
CA GLY A 233 0.68 19.29 -3.00
C GLY A 233 0.40 17.81 -3.17
N SER A 234 1.18 17.06 -3.98
CA SER A 234 1.01 15.62 -4.09
C SER A 234 1.48 14.87 -2.84
N LEU A 235 0.96 13.65 -2.63
CA LEU A 235 1.42 12.76 -1.55
C LEU A 235 2.94 12.58 -1.56
N ALA A 236 3.53 12.42 -2.76
CA ALA A 236 4.98 12.29 -2.91
C ALA A 236 5.76 13.56 -2.54
N SER A 237 5.13 14.75 -2.58
CA SER A 237 5.77 16.01 -2.15
C SER A 237 5.61 16.26 -0.64
N GLN A 238 4.56 15.69 -0.03
CA GLN A 238 4.26 15.84 1.41
C GLN A 238 4.96 14.78 2.25
N LEU A 239 5.21 13.61 1.68
CA LEU A 239 5.81 12.44 2.31
C LEU A 239 7.18 12.16 1.72
N ALA A 240 8.17 11.89 2.57
CA ALA A 240 9.34 11.15 2.14
C ALA A 240 8.89 9.71 1.82
N LEU A 241 8.56 9.45 0.56
CA LEU A 241 8.17 8.12 0.12
C LEU A 241 9.27 7.10 0.50
N PRO A 242 8.91 5.87 0.87
CA PRO A 242 9.89 4.82 1.11
C PRO A 242 10.86 4.71 -0.06
N ARG A 243 12.13 4.43 0.26
CA ARG A 243 13.22 4.38 -0.75
C ARG A 243 12.87 3.50 -1.95
N GLU A 244 12.24 2.37 -1.70
CA GLU A 244 11.82 1.44 -2.76
C GLU A 244 10.80 2.08 -3.72
N VAL A 245 9.79 2.75 -3.19
CA VAL A 245 8.77 3.46 -3.99
C VAL A 245 9.41 4.56 -4.82
N SER A 246 10.30 5.36 -4.22
CA SER A 246 11.03 6.43 -4.92
C SER A 246 11.93 5.88 -6.03
N GLN A 247 12.56 4.73 -5.82
CA GLN A 247 13.35 4.05 -6.86
C GLN A 247 12.47 3.61 -8.03
N TRP A 248 11.33 2.95 -7.77
CA TRP A 248 10.38 2.57 -8.81
C TRP A 248 9.81 3.78 -9.54
N ALA A 249 9.47 4.86 -8.85
CA ALA A 249 8.98 6.09 -9.46
C ALA A 249 10.03 6.69 -10.44
N GLY A 250 11.30 6.74 -10.03
CA GLY A 250 12.38 7.16 -10.90
C GLY A 250 12.58 6.23 -12.12
N LEU A 251 12.40 4.92 -11.95
CA LEU A 251 12.47 3.96 -13.05
C LEU A 251 11.30 4.13 -14.02
N ILE A 252 10.08 4.28 -13.53
CA ILE A 252 8.90 4.53 -14.36
C ILE A 252 9.08 5.84 -15.15
N ALA A 253 9.50 6.91 -14.51
CA ALA A 253 9.66 8.21 -15.15
C ALA A 253 10.68 8.20 -16.32
N ARG A 254 11.73 7.38 -16.22
CA ARG A 254 12.76 7.26 -17.25
C ARG A 254 12.45 6.22 -18.33
N ASN A 255 11.67 5.19 -17.98
CA ASN A 255 11.53 3.98 -18.78
C ASN A 255 10.09 3.66 -19.20
N CYS A 256 9.10 4.48 -18.82
CA CYS A 256 7.71 4.37 -19.29
C CYS A 256 7.27 5.68 -19.97
N PRO A 257 6.68 5.64 -21.16
CA PRO A 257 6.34 4.42 -21.88
C PRO A 257 7.61 3.66 -22.28
N TYR A 258 7.47 2.36 -22.37
CA TYR A 258 8.49 1.48 -22.93
C TYR A 258 9.20 2.14 -24.10
N PRO A 259 10.52 1.92 -24.31
CA PRO A 259 11.10 2.24 -25.59
C PRO A 259 10.18 1.60 -26.62
N PRO A 260 9.60 2.37 -27.53
CA PRO A 260 8.67 1.83 -28.50
C PRO A 260 9.36 0.62 -29.10
N LEU A 261 8.61 -0.44 -29.35
CA LEU A 261 9.05 -1.72 -29.85
C LEU A 261 9.77 -1.56 -31.21
N MET A 262 10.90 -0.86 -31.19
CA MET A 262 11.69 -0.39 -32.31
C MET A 262 12.62 -1.50 -32.86
N LEU A 263 12.18 -2.78 -32.77
CA LEU A 263 12.93 -3.89 -33.37
C LEU A 263 13.18 -3.73 -34.88
N ALA A 264 12.56 -2.73 -35.51
CA ALA A 264 12.74 -2.44 -36.92
C ALA A 264 13.80 -1.36 -37.20
N MET A 265 14.43 -0.74 -36.17
CA MET A 265 15.42 0.32 -36.36
C MET A 265 16.85 -0.21 -36.17
N PRO A 266 17.82 0.26 -36.95
CA PRO A 266 19.24 -0.19 -36.86
C PRO A 266 19.86 0.09 -35.48
N GLU A 267 19.32 1.05 -34.74
CA GLU A 267 19.83 1.57 -33.45
C GLU A 267 19.27 0.83 -32.24
N TRP A 268 18.38 -0.14 -32.42
CA TRP A 268 17.69 -0.77 -31.31
C TRP A 268 18.62 -1.58 -30.36
N PRO A 269 19.77 -2.20 -30.74
CA PRO A 269 20.67 -2.81 -29.76
C PRO A 269 21.17 -1.81 -28.73
N GLU A 270 21.49 -0.59 -29.18
CA GLU A 270 21.90 0.52 -28.31
C GLU A 270 20.75 0.95 -27.39
N ALA A 271 19.57 1.07 -27.95
CA ALA A 271 18.38 1.46 -27.18
C ALA A 271 18.04 0.43 -26.07
N LEU A 272 18.16 -0.88 -26.37
CA LEU A 272 17.92 -1.94 -25.37
C LEU A 272 18.99 -1.97 -24.28
N VAL A 273 20.28 -1.82 -24.65
CA VAL A 273 21.37 -1.72 -23.66
C VAL A 273 21.17 -0.50 -22.78
N GLY A 274 20.91 0.67 -23.37
CA GLY A 274 20.68 1.91 -22.63
C GLY A 274 19.47 1.83 -21.70
N TRP A 275 18.39 1.17 -22.13
CA TRP A 275 17.24 0.93 -21.27
C TRP A 275 17.59 -0.01 -20.10
N ALA A 276 18.28 -1.12 -20.35
CA ALA A 276 18.69 -2.05 -19.30
C ALA A 276 19.63 -1.38 -18.27
N GLU A 277 20.53 -0.51 -18.73
CA GLU A 277 21.40 0.30 -17.87
C GLU A 277 20.59 1.31 -17.04
N SER A 278 19.68 2.05 -17.67
CA SER A 278 18.85 3.04 -16.99
C SER A 278 17.90 2.44 -15.95
N ALA A 279 17.48 1.20 -16.17
CA ALA A 279 16.68 0.41 -15.25
C ALA A 279 17.50 -0.36 -14.21
N ASP A 280 18.83 -0.26 -14.26
CA ASP A 280 19.78 -0.96 -13.37
C ASP A 280 19.63 -2.50 -13.40
N LEU A 281 19.23 -3.06 -14.54
CA LEU A 281 18.89 -4.49 -14.65
C LEU A 281 20.11 -5.41 -14.50
N PHE A 282 21.31 -4.93 -14.82
CA PHE A 282 22.55 -5.71 -14.69
C PHE A 282 22.96 -5.95 -13.22
N ARG A 283 22.52 -5.08 -12.30
CA ARG A 283 22.73 -5.25 -10.87
C ARG A 283 21.49 -5.78 -10.15
N GLN A 284 20.32 -5.53 -10.70
CA GLN A 284 19.04 -5.92 -10.13
C GLN A 284 18.14 -6.56 -11.19
N PRO A 285 18.48 -7.79 -11.64
CA PRO A 285 17.77 -8.49 -12.72
C PRO A 285 16.30 -8.74 -12.41
N ASP A 286 15.95 -8.89 -11.13
CA ASP A 286 14.58 -9.13 -10.66
C ASP A 286 13.60 -7.99 -11.01
N ARG A 287 14.11 -6.81 -11.38
CA ARG A 287 13.29 -5.68 -11.86
C ARG A 287 12.74 -5.89 -13.26
N LEU A 288 13.37 -6.75 -14.06
CA LEU A 288 12.99 -6.94 -15.46
C LEU A 288 11.54 -7.40 -15.60
N GLY A 289 11.16 -8.50 -14.93
CA GLY A 289 9.81 -9.04 -15.00
C GLY A 289 8.71 -8.04 -14.65
N PRO A 290 8.77 -7.40 -13.47
CA PRO A 290 7.80 -6.36 -13.08
C PRO A 290 7.71 -5.18 -14.05
N LEU A 291 8.83 -4.69 -14.59
CA LEU A 291 8.83 -3.60 -15.57
C LEU A 291 8.18 -4.03 -16.89
N LEU A 292 8.52 -5.22 -17.39
CA LEU A 292 7.89 -5.78 -18.60
C LEU A 292 6.39 -5.93 -18.44
N LEU A 293 5.95 -6.43 -17.29
CA LEU A 293 4.53 -6.65 -17.00
C LEU A 293 3.78 -5.32 -16.84
N LEU A 294 4.36 -4.32 -16.16
CA LEU A 294 3.79 -2.98 -16.07
C LEU A 294 3.59 -2.39 -17.46
N GLY A 295 4.61 -2.41 -18.30
CA GLY A 295 4.53 -1.91 -19.67
C GLY A 295 3.44 -2.60 -20.47
N ARG A 296 3.34 -3.94 -20.37
CA ARG A 296 2.29 -4.72 -21.05
C ARG A 296 0.88 -4.33 -20.60
N LEU A 297 0.70 -4.06 -19.33
CA LEU A 297 -0.61 -3.73 -18.77
C LEU A 297 -1.01 -2.28 -19.03
N THR A 298 -0.03 -1.37 -19.18
CA THR A 298 -0.26 0.08 -19.37
C THR A 298 -0.30 0.52 -20.83
N ASP A 299 0.21 -0.28 -21.77
CA ASP A 299 0.23 0.10 -23.19
C ASP A 299 -1.17 -0.11 -23.83
N PRO A 300 -1.78 0.93 -24.40
CA PRO A 300 -3.07 0.82 -25.10
C PRO A 300 -3.06 -0.18 -26.28
N ALA A 301 -1.91 -0.38 -26.92
CA ALA A 301 -1.76 -1.30 -28.04
C ALA A 301 -1.59 -2.78 -27.63
N SER A 302 -1.53 -3.09 -26.33
CA SER A 302 -1.22 -4.43 -25.79
C SER A 302 -2.21 -5.52 -26.20
N GLY A 303 -3.39 -5.14 -26.70
CA GLY A 303 -4.42 -6.08 -27.19
C GLY A 303 -4.12 -6.73 -28.55
N THR A 304 -3.18 -6.18 -29.34
CA THR A 304 -2.89 -6.69 -30.68
C THR A 304 -1.88 -7.83 -30.66
N GLU A 305 -2.06 -8.83 -31.54
CA GLU A 305 -1.16 -9.96 -31.68
C GLU A 305 0.27 -9.51 -32.09
N ALA A 306 0.35 -8.60 -33.01
CA ALA A 306 1.62 -8.03 -33.47
C ALA A 306 2.38 -7.31 -32.34
N TRP A 307 1.67 -6.66 -31.42
CA TRP A 307 2.28 -6.04 -30.25
C TRP A 307 2.82 -7.10 -29.27
N ARG A 308 2.02 -8.15 -28.98
CA ARG A 308 2.43 -9.24 -28.09
C ARG A 308 3.68 -9.95 -28.61
N ALA A 309 3.70 -10.33 -29.88
CA ALA A 309 4.84 -10.99 -30.50
C ALA A 309 6.12 -10.15 -30.41
N ARG A 310 6.01 -8.84 -30.65
CA ARG A 310 7.14 -7.92 -30.50
C ARG A 310 7.63 -7.80 -29.06
N GLN A 311 6.69 -7.73 -28.10
CA GLN A 311 7.05 -7.65 -26.69
C GLN A 311 7.71 -8.94 -26.19
N ASP A 312 7.18 -10.10 -26.58
CA ASP A 312 7.73 -11.39 -26.19
C ASP A 312 9.18 -11.55 -26.74
N ARG A 313 9.40 -11.15 -28.00
CA ARG A 313 10.75 -11.11 -28.57
C ARG A 313 11.68 -10.15 -27.84
N TRP A 314 11.20 -8.97 -27.53
CA TRP A 314 11.97 -7.97 -26.78
C TRP A 314 12.27 -8.43 -25.34
N ALA A 315 11.33 -9.06 -24.67
CA ALA A 315 11.51 -9.65 -23.35
C ALA A 315 12.55 -10.75 -23.36
N GLY A 316 12.53 -11.65 -24.36
CA GLY A 316 13.55 -12.68 -24.54
C GLY A 316 14.95 -12.09 -24.72
N LEU A 317 15.09 -11.09 -25.60
CA LEU A 317 16.39 -10.41 -25.83
C LEU A 317 16.89 -9.69 -24.56
N ALA A 318 15.98 -9.09 -23.77
CA ALA A 318 16.35 -8.43 -22.52
C ALA A 318 16.81 -9.44 -21.46
N GLN A 319 16.17 -10.62 -21.38
CA GLN A 319 16.59 -11.71 -20.49
C GLN A 319 17.97 -12.23 -20.84
N GLU A 320 18.22 -12.53 -22.11
CA GLU A 320 19.54 -12.95 -22.60
C GLU A 320 20.63 -11.90 -22.33
N LEU A 321 20.32 -10.62 -22.57
CA LEU A 321 21.22 -9.50 -22.31
C LEU A 321 21.59 -9.37 -20.83
N VAL A 322 20.61 -9.49 -19.95
CA VAL A 322 20.80 -9.37 -18.49
C VAL A 322 21.59 -10.57 -17.94
N GLY A 323 21.39 -11.75 -18.51
CA GLY A 323 22.11 -12.98 -18.16
C GLY A 323 23.55 -13.04 -18.69
N LEU A 324 23.94 -12.12 -19.58
CA LEU A 324 25.26 -12.14 -20.23
C LEU A 324 26.39 -11.88 -19.24
N SER A 325 27.32 -12.86 -19.11
CA SER A 325 28.54 -12.68 -18.31
C SER A 325 29.51 -11.74 -19.02
N VAL A 326 29.97 -10.69 -18.32
CA VAL A 326 30.91 -9.70 -18.85
C VAL A 326 32.23 -9.64 -18.07
N GLY A 327 32.44 -10.59 -17.14
CA GLY A 327 33.61 -10.57 -16.24
C GLY A 327 34.93 -10.62 -16.96
N GLU A 328 35.11 -11.52 -17.96
CA GLU A 328 36.31 -11.66 -18.74
C GLU A 328 36.62 -10.40 -19.59
N ILE A 329 35.56 -9.78 -20.14
CA ILE A 329 35.68 -8.54 -20.92
C ILE A 329 36.12 -7.38 -20.06
N ALA A 330 35.54 -7.28 -18.84
CA ALA A 330 35.91 -6.25 -17.89
C ALA A 330 37.38 -6.41 -17.43
N GLN A 331 37.84 -7.67 -17.20
CA GLN A 331 39.23 -7.96 -16.85
C GLN A 331 40.21 -7.62 -18.03
N ALA A 332 39.87 -8.02 -19.25
CA ALA A 332 40.64 -7.72 -20.42
C ALA A 332 40.78 -6.20 -20.69
N ALA A 333 39.70 -5.46 -20.51
CA ALA A 333 39.72 -3.99 -20.64
C ALA A 333 40.53 -3.31 -19.50
N ALA A 334 40.50 -3.87 -18.30
CA ALA A 334 41.26 -3.34 -17.15
C ALA A 334 42.79 -3.55 -17.32
N SER A 335 43.23 -4.59 -18.04
CA SER A 335 44.63 -4.95 -18.19
C SER A 335 45.31 -4.30 -19.45
N GLY A 336 44.55 -3.61 -20.31
CA GLY A 336 45.02 -3.01 -21.56
C GLY A 336 44.92 -1.49 -21.61
N ALA A 337 45.68 -0.86 -22.52
CA ALA A 337 45.63 0.57 -22.82
C ALA A 337 44.40 0.95 -23.71
N GLY A 338 43.32 0.18 -23.62
CA GLY A 338 42.12 0.29 -24.47
C GLY A 338 41.04 1.23 -23.95
N ALA A 339 39.85 1.11 -24.50
CA ALA A 339 38.67 1.88 -24.10
C ALA A 339 38.30 1.66 -22.58
N PRO A 340 37.65 2.64 -21.94
CA PRO A 340 37.21 2.50 -20.58
C PRO A 340 36.36 1.22 -20.41
N ILE A 341 36.51 0.53 -19.25
CA ILE A 341 35.84 -0.75 -18.98
C ILE A 341 34.32 -0.69 -19.31
N ALA A 342 33.67 0.39 -18.92
CA ALA A 342 32.25 0.59 -19.19
C ALA A 342 31.92 0.59 -20.70
N GLU A 343 32.78 1.21 -21.51
CA GLU A 343 32.58 1.28 -22.95
C GLU A 343 32.83 -0.08 -23.63
N ALA A 344 33.88 -0.78 -23.21
CA ALA A 344 34.16 -2.13 -23.70
C ALA A 344 33.02 -3.12 -23.40
N VAL A 345 32.49 -3.09 -22.16
CA VAL A 345 31.35 -3.89 -21.74
C VAL A 345 30.10 -3.53 -22.56
N ARG A 346 29.83 -2.25 -22.76
CA ARG A 346 28.68 -1.77 -23.53
C ARG A 346 28.78 -2.19 -25.01
N ALA A 347 29.95 -2.07 -25.60
CA ALA A 347 30.20 -2.52 -26.98
C ALA A 347 29.96 -4.04 -27.13
N HIS A 348 30.44 -4.83 -26.17
CA HIS A 348 30.21 -6.28 -26.15
C HIS A 348 28.72 -6.63 -26.07
N ARG A 349 27.96 -5.99 -25.19
CA ARG A 349 26.52 -6.17 -25.06
C ARG A 349 25.77 -5.86 -26.35
N ARG A 350 26.16 -4.80 -27.05
CA ARG A 350 25.59 -4.43 -28.36
C ARG A 350 25.89 -5.49 -29.41
N ALA A 351 27.15 -5.95 -29.51
CA ALA A 351 27.55 -6.98 -30.45
C ALA A 351 26.84 -8.30 -30.20
N PHE A 352 26.68 -8.68 -28.94
CA PHE A 352 25.91 -9.86 -28.53
C PHE A 352 24.44 -9.78 -29.01
N LEU A 353 23.78 -8.67 -28.77
CA LEU A 353 22.40 -8.46 -29.21
C LEU A 353 22.27 -8.48 -30.74
N ALA A 354 23.17 -7.80 -31.45
CA ALA A 354 23.19 -7.79 -32.91
C ALA A 354 23.33 -9.20 -33.50
N LYS A 355 24.14 -10.06 -32.86
CA LYS A 355 24.30 -11.47 -33.26
C LYS A 355 23.02 -12.28 -33.01
N LEU A 356 22.37 -12.11 -31.85
CA LEU A 356 21.13 -12.83 -31.55
C LEU A 356 20.01 -12.56 -32.55
N ILE A 357 20.00 -11.39 -33.15
CA ILE A 357 18.96 -11.01 -34.11
C ILE A 357 19.28 -11.50 -35.53
N SER A 358 20.55 -11.54 -35.89
CA SER A 358 20.92 -12.11 -37.18
C SER A 358 20.64 -13.62 -37.28
N LEU A 359 20.39 -14.28 -36.14
CA LEU A 359 20.13 -15.72 -36.02
C LEU A 359 18.63 -16.07 -35.90
N GLY A 360 17.73 -15.12 -35.67
CA GLY A 360 16.28 -15.31 -35.49
C GLY A 360 15.43 -14.37 -36.33
#